data_605f00d1a77edbfafc768690cab2905c
#
_entry.id   605f00d1a77edbfafc768690cab2905c
#
_cell.length_a   1.000
_cell.length_b   1.000
_cell.length_c   1.000
_cell.angle_alpha   90.00
_cell.angle_beta   90.00
_cell.angle_gamma   90.00
#
_symmetry.space_group_name_H-M   'P 1'
#
loop_
_entity.id
_entity.type
_entity.pdbx_description
1 polymer ?
#
loop_
_entity_poly.entity_id
_entity_poly.type
_entity_poly.pdbx_seq_one_letter_code
_entity_poly.pdbx_strand_id
1 'polypeptide(L)'
;MPQDELPEPDPAPAWIETVAPGDADGTLAEVYQRIGGRAGSIAHILRCQSLHPEALRDHYALYRTIMFDRGALSRADRESIAVVVSAANGCRY
;
A
#
# COMPACT_ATOMS: atom_id res chain seq x y z
N MET A 1 -23.25 16.50 18.34
CA MET A 1 -22.60 15.67 17.35
C MET A 1 -21.93 14.43 17.95
N PRO A 2 -22.72 13.59 18.44
CA PRO A 2 -22.16 12.42 19.13
C PRO A 2 -21.24 11.58 18.28
N GLN A 3 -21.57 11.42 17.02
CA GLN A 3 -20.74 10.62 16.12
C GLN A 3 -19.36 11.21 15.91
N ASP A 4 -19.30 12.54 15.94
CA ASP A 4 -18.06 13.23 15.71
C ASP A 4 -17.20 13.27 16.95
N GLU A 5 -17.78 13.00 18.10
CA GLU A 5 -17.06 12.99 19.36
C GLU A 5 -16.35 11.68 19.61
N LEU A 6 -16.83 10.62 19.01
CA LEU A 6 -16.22 9.28 19.15
C LEU A 6 -15.43 8.99 17.87
N PRO A 7 -14.14 8.69 17.99
CA PRO A 7 -13.39 8.27 16.82
C PRO A 7 -14.00 6.99 16.29
N GLU A 8 -14.37 7.02 15.02
CA GLU A 8 -14.80 5.80 14.35
C GLU A 8 -13.58 4.91 14.15
N PRO A 9 -13.74 3.59 14.29
CA PRO A 9 -12.66 2.70 13.95
C PRO A 9 -12.28 2.91 12.49
N ASP A 10 -11.00 2.80 12.17
CA ASP A 10 -10.54 2.88 10.80
C ASP A 10 -11.34 1.90 9.95
N PRO A 11 -11.88 2.36 8.82
CA PRO A 11 -12.58 1.46 7.94
C PRO A 11 -11.62 0.39 7.44
N ALA A 12 -12.13 -0.81 7.25
CA ALA A 12 -11.36 -1.87 6.63
C ALA A 12 -10.88 -1.38 5.27
N PRO A 13 -9.61 -1.62 4.90
CA PRO A 13 -9.07 -1.15 3.62
C PRO A 13 -9.71 -1.84 2.42
N ALA A 14 -10.39 -2.94 2.62
CA ALA A 14 -11.05 -3.70 1.55
C ALA A 14 -12.20 -4.52 2.12
N TRP A 15 -13.00 -5.11 1.24
CA TRP A 15 -14.08 -6.00 1.62
C TRP A 15 -13.59 -7.40 1.99
N ILE A 16 -12.31 -7.65 1.78
CA ILE A 16 -11.67 -8.90 2.16
C ILE A 16 -10.93 -8.72 3.48
N GLU A 17 -10.62 -9.81 4.15
CA GLU A 17 -9.83 -9.78 5.37
C GLU A 17 -8.42 -9.26 5.07
N THR A 18 -7.91 -8.44 5.97
CA THR A 18 -6.54 -7.94 5.92
C THR A 18 -5.94 -7.99 7.30
N VAL A 19 -4.60 -7.94 7.37
CA VAL A 19 -3.88 -7.91 8.64
C VAL A 19 -3.31 -6.52 8.84
N ALA A 20 -3.65 -5.90 9.97
CA ALA A 20 -3.11 -4.59 10.32
C ALA A 20 -1.61 -4.71 10.65
N PRO A 21 -0.83 -3.63 10.45
CA PRO A 21 0.62 -3.68 10.74
C PRO A 21 0.95 -4.13 12.16
N GLY A 22 0.15 -3.72 13.13
CA GLY A 22 0.39 -4.10 14.53
C GLY A 22 0.10 -5.57 14.83
N ASP A 23 -0.64 -6.24 13.98
CA ASP A 23 -1.05 -7.64 14.16
C ASP A 23 -0.23 -8.60 13.31
N ALA A 24 0.71 -8.07 12.52
CA ALA A 24 1.51 -8.90 11.63
C ALA A 24 2.59 -9.67 12.39
N ASP A 25 2.81 -10.90 11.99
CA ASP A 25 3.90 -11.72 12.53
C ASP A 25 4.59 -12.49 11.40
N GLY A 26 5.68 -13.16 11.74
CA GLY A 26 6.42 -14.02 10.80
C GLY A 26 6.83 -13.28 9.53
N THR A 27 6.63 -13.93 8.39
CA THR A 27 6.99 -13.40 7.08
C THR A 27 6.28 -12.07 6.79
N LEU A 28 5.01 -11.96 7.17
CA LEU A 28 4.26 -10.73 6.95
C LEU A 28 4.86 -9.56 7.72
N ALA A 29 5.28 -9.77 8.96
CA ALA A 29 5.91 -8.72 9.75
C ALA A 29 7.19 -8.24 9.09
N GLU A 30 7.99 -9.15 8.54
CA GLU A 30 9.22 -8.80 7.84
C GLU A 30 8.94 -7.99 6.57
N VAL A 31 7.93 -8.39 5.81
CA VAL A 31 7.53 -7.69 4.58
C VAL A 31 7.02 -6.29 4.92
N TYR A 32 6.15 -6.17 5.92
CA TYR A 32 5.62 -4.89 6.35
C TYR A 32 6.72 -3.95 6.83
N GLN A 33 7.68 -4.46 7.58
CA GLN A 33 8.79 -3.64 8.03
C GLN A 33 9.61 -3.10 6.87
N ARG A 34 9.82 -3.92 5.85
CA ARG A 34 10.56 -3.50 4.66
C ARG A 34 9.82 -2.43 3.88
N ILE A 35 8.49 -2.55 3.77
CA ILE A 35 7.65 -1.60 3.03
C ILE A 35 7.49 -0.29 3.80
N GLY A 36 7.07 -0.37 5.05
CA GLY A 36 6.73 0.79 5.86
C GLY A 36 7.92 1.45 6.53
N GLY A 37 8.99 0.72 6.70
CA GLY A 37 10.17 1.22 7.40
C GLY A 37 9.83 1.76 8.77
N ARG A 38 10.38 2.91 9.11
CA ARG A 38 10.16 3.52 10.42
C ARG A 38 8.76 4.10 10.60
N ALA A 39 8.12 4.45 9.52
CA ALA A 39 6.78 5.03 9.60
C ALA A 39 5.73 4.00 9.99
N GLY A 40 5.96 2.74 9.71
CA GLY A 40 5.02 1.67 10.04
C GLY A 40 3.69 1.75 9.31
N SER A 41 3.57 2.65 8.36
CA SER A 41 2.33 2.85 7.61
C SER A 41 2.35 2.03 6.33
N ILE A 42 1.29 1.26 6.12
CA ILE A 42 1.17 0.40 4.95
C ILE A 42 -0.05 0.85 4.14
N ALA A 43 0.16 1.17 2.87
CA ALA A 43 -0.92 1.57 1.99
C ALA A 43 -1.97 0.47 1.88
N HIS A 44 -3.24 0.87 1.78
CA HIS A 44 -4.35 -0.07 1.77
C HIS A 44 -4.26 -1.09 0.64
N ILE A 45 -3.81 -0.65 -0.54
CA ILE A 45 -3.66 -1.56 -1.67
C ILE A 45 -2.66 -2.67 -1.40
N LEU A 46 -1.68 -2.41 -0.55
CA LEU A 46 -0.71 -3.42 -0.13
C LEU A 46 -1.28 -4.31 0.96
N ARG A 47 -2.03 -3.73 1.91
CA ARG A 47 -2.68 -4.51 2.97
C ARG A 47 -3.68 -5.52 2.43
N CYS A 48 -4.29 -5.24 1.29
CA CYS A 48 -5.21 -6.18 0.64
C CYS A 48 -4.56 -7.53 0.32
N GLN A 49 -3.24 -7.58 0.26
CA GLN A 49 -2.47 -8.78 -0.05
C GLN A 49 -1.87 -9.43 1.18
N SER A 50 -2.24 -8.97 2.37
CA SER A 50 -1.58 -9.37 3.61
C SER A 50 -1.76 -10.84 3.96
N LEU A 51 -2.81 -11.50 3.47
CA LEU A 51 -3.01 -12.92 3.70
C LEU A 51 -2.08 -13.81 2.86
N HIS A 52 -1.35 -13.21 1.91
CA HIS A 52 -0.36 -13.92 1.10
C HIS A 52 0.93 -13.10 1.08
N PRO A 53 1.74 -13.18 2.14
CA PRO A 53 2.92 -12.31 2.30
C PRO A 53 3.91 -12.35 1.15
N GLU A 54 4.09 -13.51 0.54
CA GLU A 54 5.01 -13.66 -0.58
C GLU A 54 4.51 -12.90 -1.83
N ALA A 55 3.20 -12.93 -2.07
CA ALA A 55 2.62 -12.16 -3.17
C ALA A 55 2.76 -10.66 -2.92
N LEU A 56 2.54 -10.23 -1.68
CA LEU A 56 2.74 -8.84 -1.29
C LEU A 56 4.19 -8.40 -1.50
N ARG A 57 5.13 -9.22 -1.07
CA ARG A 57 6.56 -8.95 -1.26
C ARG A 57 6.90 -8.76 -2.73
N ASP A 58 6.43 -9.67 -3.57
CA ASP A 58 6.75 -9.65 -4.99
C ASP A 58 6.06 -8.50 -5.72
N HIS A 59 4.84 -8.18 -5.33
CA HIS A 59 4.13 -7.01 -5.85
C HIS A 59 4.87 -5.72 -5.49
N TYR A 60 5.31 -5.60 -4.27
CA TYR A 60 6.05 -4.42 -3.83
C TYR A 60 7.39 -4.31 -4.58
N ALA A 61 8.07 -5.42 -4.81
CA ALA A 61 9.30 -5.42 -5.60
C ALA A 61 9.07 -4.96 -7.03
N LEU A 62 7.99 -5.43 -7.66
CA LEU A 62 7.59 -4.98 -8.99
C LEU A 62 7.30 -3.48 -9.02
N TYR A 63 6.55 -3.00 -8.05
CA TYR A 63 6.25 -1.57 -7.91
C TYR A 63 7.53 -0.75 -7.84
N ARG A 64 8.48 -1.17 -7.02
CA ARG A 64 9.74 -0.45 -6.88
C ARG A 64 10.55 -0.44 -8.16
N THR A 65 10.57 -1.54 -8.88
CA THR A 65 11.26 -1.63 -10.16
C THR A 65 10.66 -0.65 -11.17
N ILE A 66 9.33 -0.63 -11.26
CA ILE A 66 8.63 0.22 -12.23
C ILE A 66 8.78 1.69 -11.90
N MET A 67 8.67 2.06 -10.63
CA MET A 67 8.60 3.46 -10.24
C MET A 67 9.96 4.09 -9.92
N PHE A 68 10.91 3.31 -9.44
CA PHE A 68 12.12 3.88 -8.85
C PHE A 68 13.43 3.41 -9.49
N ASP A 69 13.45 2.27 -10.17
CA ASP A 69 14.67 1.79 -10.78
C ASP A 69 15.04 2.61 -12.02
N ARG A 70 16.29 2.48 -12.41
CA ARG A 70 16.79 3.16 -13.61
C ARG A 70 16.08 2.61 -14.85
N GLY A 71 15.78 3.50 -15.77
CA GLY A 71 15.12 3.16 -17.02
C GLY A 71 15.07 4.34 -17.94
N ALA A 72 14.44 4.15 -19.09
CA ALA A 72 14.35 5.18 -20.12
C ALA A 72 13.49 6.37 -19.70
N LEU A 73 12.52 6.14 -18.78
CA LEU A 73 11.63 7.20 -18.32
C LEU A 73 12.19 7.86 -17.07
N SER A 74 12.08 9.18 -16.99
CA SER A 74 12.41 9.91 -15.78
C SER A 74 11.42 9.59 -14.66
N ARG A 75 11.78 9.93 -13.43
CA ARG A 75 10.86 9.81 -12.32
C ARG A 75 9.61 10.65 -12.53
N ALA A 76 9.77 11.86 -13.03
CA ALA A 76 8.64 12.74 -13.32
C ALA A 76 7.69 12.12 -14.33
N ASP A 77 8.22 11.48 -15.38
CA ASP A 77 7.39 10.81 -16.38
C ASP A 77 6.60 9.65 -15.76
N ARG A 78 7.25 8.84 -14.92
CA ARG A 78 6.59 7.71 -14.25
C ARG A 78 5.49 8.17 -13.32
N GLU A 79 5.74 9.21 -12.54
CA GLU A 79 4.73 9.79 -11.66
C GLU A 79 3.57 10.38 -12.46
N SER A 80 3.85 11.04 -13.57
CA SER A 80 2.82 11.62 -14.43
C SER A 80 1.93 10.55 -15.02
N ILE A 81 2.51 9.45 -15.47
CA ILE A 81 1.73 8.31 -15.99
C ILE A 81 0.83 7.75 -14.88
N ALA A 82 1.36 7.58 -13.68
CA ALA A 82 0.58 7.07 -12.55
C ALA A 82 -0.59 7.99 -12.22
N VAL A 83 -0.37 9.30 -12.21
CA VAL A 83 -1.41 10.28 -11.92
C VAL A 83 -2.51 10.24 -13.00
N VAL A 84 -2.11 10.20 -14.26
CA VAL A 84 -3.08 10.17 -15.36
C VAL A 84 -3.93 8.90 -15.33
N VAL A 85 -3.30 7.75 -15.10
CA VAL A 85 -4.02 6.48 -15.00
C VAL A 85 -4.96 6.48 -13.81
N SER A 86 -4.50 6.95 -12.66
CA SER A 86 -5.34 7.03 -11.46
C SER A 86 -6.52 7.96 -11.68
N ALA A 87 -6.30 9.11 -12.28
CA ALA A 87 -7.38 10.07 -12.56
C ALA A 87 -8.40 9.49 -13.54
N ALA A 88 -7.94 8.81 -14.59
CA ALA A 88 -8.82 8.18 -15.56
C ALA A 88 -9.69 7.08 -14.94
N ASN A 89 -9.17 6.41 -13.92
CA ASN A 89 -9.87 5.34 -13.21
C ASN A 89 -10.66 5.84 -11.99
N GLY A 90 -10.64 7.12 -11.71
CA GLY A 90 -11.33 7.67 -10.56
C GLY A 90 -10.73 7.27 -9.22
N CYS A 91 -9.44 6.94 -9.19
CA CYS A 91 -8.77 6.58 -7.94
C CYS A 91 -8.51 7.81 -7.08
N ARG A 92 -8.59 7.63 -5.78
CA ARG A 92 -8.32 8.70 -4.82
C ARG A 92 -6.83 8.91 -4.56
N TYR A 93 -6.05 7.89 -4.79
CA TYR A 93 -4.62 7.95 -4.53
C TYR A 93 -3.85 8.58 -5.66
#